data_5c662b7e0c5575238874428f5cde2043
#
_entry.id   5c662b7e0c5575238874428f5cde2043
#
_cell.length_a   1.000
_cell.length_b   1.000
_cell.length_c   1.000
_cell.angle_alpha   90.00
_cell.angle_beta   90.00
_cell.angle_gamma   90.00
#
_symmetry.space_group_name_H-M   'P 1'
#
loop_
_entity.id
_entity.type
_entity.pdbx_description
1 polymer ?
#
loop_
_entity_poly.entity_id
_entity_poly.type
_entity_poly.pdbx_seq_one_letter_code
_entity_poly.pdbx_strand_id
1 'polypeptide(L)'
;MARKCEDWLQSYLEYTESSESPEDFHIWCGISLIGATLGRRVFLDKGYYLLRPNLFIVLIAESAVSRKSTAIIIASDLMRQALPEENYISQAITPQYLIHILAGRYRKEGDSTGYAIADEFGFLLGTVKNDLQLLELLIKTYDCSEHLDYGTVSRGKETADKSCLSILAGTTPDGLVEVLPNRAVGGGFLSRVIFVPRGRGWRRTAFPELTKRQQEVYSDLMKDLVEIRQREGPYTLTLKAKEWYTTWYENVFTPDEDTASLKGYFGRKHDTLLKVGMCIAASRRVELVVEEHDLEDALGLMNENEKHLVGVMEKVQTTPTGDKNMRVMGAISRKGEISYTDLLRRVSYFLSARDLREILDSLVGGGMVEEEVKGKVILYRPKKGLGV
;
A
#
# COMPACT_ATOMS: atom_id res chain seq x y z
N MET A 1 28.55 -8.14 -12.93
CA MET A 1 28.28 -9.46 -13.59
C MET A 1 27.32 -9.23 -14.74
N ALA A 2 27.32 -10.06 -15.78
CA ALA A 2 26.31 -9.93 -16.83
C ALA A 2 24.94 -10.34 -16.28
N ARG A 3 23.92 -9.58 -16.60
CA ARG A 3 22.52 -9.83 -16.27
C ARG A 3 22.08 -11.21 -16.76
N LYS A 4 21.23 -11.90 -16.01
CA LYS A 4 20.76 -13.27 -16.30
C LYS A 4 19.32 -13.29 -16.82
N CYS A 5 18.46 -12.43 -16.30
CA CYS A 5 17.08 -12.32 -16.74
C CYS A 5 16.95 -11.23 -17.81
N GLU A 6 16.30 -11.51 -18.91
CA GLU A 6 15.99 -10.52 -19.94
C GLU A 6 15.05 -9.44 -19.37
N ASP A 7 14.01 -9.88 -18.69
CA ASP A 7 13.15 -9.04 -17.85
C ASP A 7 13.03 -9.70 -16.46
N TRP A 8 13.54 -9.01 -15.44
CA TRP A 8 13.58 -9.53 -14.08
C TRP A 8 12.16 -9.74 -13.52
N LEU A 9 11.24 -8.82 -13.81
CA LEU A 9 9.87 -8.89 -13.30
C LEU A 9 9.12 -10.05 -13.93
N GLN A 10 9.26 -10.27 -15.24
CA GLN A 10 8.68 -11.42 -15.92
C GLN A 10 9.27 -12.74 -15.41
N SER A 11 10.58 -12.79 -15.17
CA SER A 11 11.23 -13.96 -14.57
C SER A 11 10.75 -14.21 -13.14
N TYR A 12 10.46 -13.15 -12.37
CA TYR A 12 9.88 -13.28 -11.04
C TYR A 12 8.45 -13.85 -11.09
N LEU A 13 7.66 -13.47 -12.09
CA LEU A 13 6.33 -14.05 -12.34
C LEU A 13 6.42 -15.52 -12.76
N GLU A 14 7.37 -15.88 -13.62
CA GLU A 14 7.66 -17.28 -13.97
C GLU A 14 8.00 -18.10 -12.71
N TYR A 15 8.86 -17.57 -11.84
CA TYR A 15 9.20 -18.23 -10.58
C TYR A 15 8.00 -18.44 -9.67
N THR A 16 7.09 -17.47 -9.58
CA THR A 16 5.94 -17.50 -8.68
C THR A 16 4.66 -18.07 -9.31
N GLU A 17 4.72 -18.55 -10.54
CA GLU A 17 3.57 -19.03 -11.32
C GLU A 17 2.73 -20.09 -10.60
N SER A 18 3.37 -21.01 -9.88
CA SER A 18 2.68 -22.08 -9.12
C SER A 18 2.06 -21.61 -7.80
N SER A 19 2.31 -20.36 -7.38
CA SER A 19 1.73 -19.79 -6.16
C SER A 19 0.22 -19.59 -6.27
N GLU A 20 -0.50 -19.77 -5.15
CA GLU A 20 -1.94 -19.46 -5.08
C GLU A 20 -2.24 -17.97 -4.93
N SER A 21 -1.22 -17.14 -4.69
CA SER A 21 -1.40 -15.68 -4.58
C SER A 21 -1.74 -15.08 -5.93
N PRO A 22 -2.57 -14.03 -6.00
CA PRO A 22 -2.84 -13.31 -7.24
C PRO A 22 -1.55 -12.81 -7.89
N GLU A 23 -1.48 -12.87 -9.22
CA GLU A 23 -0.33 -12.39 -9.99
C GLU A 23 0.00 -10.92 -9.71
N ASP A 24 -1.03 -10.08 -9.56
CA ASP A 24 -0.86 -8.68 -9.19
C ASP A 24 -0.07 -8.49 -7.89
N PHE A 25 -0.27 -9.37 -6.90
CA PHE A 25 0.53 -9.30 -5.66
C PHE A 25 2.00 -9.58 -5.93
N HIS A 26 2.29 -10.54 -6.81
CA HIS A 26 3.66 -10.84 -7.21
C HIS A 26 4.27 -9.70 -8.04
N ILE A 27 3.53 -9.09 -8.98
CA ILE A 27 3.99 -7.91 -9.73
C ILE A 27 4.42 -6.81 -8.77
N TRP A 28 3.56 -6.43 -7.83
CA TRP A 28 3.86 -5.35 -6.90
C TRP A 28 4.91 -5.71 -5.85
N CYS A 29 5.01 -6.97 -5.45
CA CYS A 29 6.15 -7.46 -4.67
C CYS A 29 7.46 -7.31 -5.46
N GLY A 30 7.51 -7.74 -6.71
CA GLY A 30 8.69 -7.61 -7.57
C GLY A 30 9.11 -6.14 -7.76
N ILE A 31 8.17 -5.25 -8.05
CA ILE A 31 8.42 -3.80 -8.15
C ILE A 31 8.98 -3.26 -6.83
N SER A 32 8.43 -3.68 -5.68
CA SER A 32 8.93 -3.31 -4.36
C SER A 32 10.38 -3.75 -4.13
N LEU A 33 10.71 -4.99 -4.51
CA LEU A 33 12.07 -5.52 -4.39
C LEU A 33 13.06 -4.70 -5.22
N ILE A 34 12.73 -4.40 -6.48
CA ILE A 34 13.58 -3.60 -7.37
C ILE A 34 13.76 -2.20 -6.79
N GLY A 35 12.67 -1.53 -6.41
CA GLY A 35 12.74 -0.17 -5.86
C GLY A 35 13.55 -0.08 -4.57
N ALA A 36 13.40 -1.04 -3.66
CA ALA A 36 14.21 -1.14 -2.43
C ALA A 36 15.68 -1.44 -2.73
N THR A 37 15.95 -2.31 -3.71
CA THR A 37 17.31 -2.67 -4.14
C THR A 37 18.04 -1.50 -4.78
N LEU A 38 17.39 -0.71 -5.63
CA LEU A 38 17.94 0.52 -6.19
C LEU A 38 18.22 1.55 -5.08
N GLY A 39 17.29 1.69 -4.15
CA GLY A 39 17.42 2.55 -2.98
C GLY A 39 17.69 4.01 -3.36
N ARG A 40 18.56 4.68 -2.57
CA ARG A 40 18.89 6.10 -2.75
C ARG A 40 19.96 6.34 -3.82
N ARG A 41 20.67 5.33 -4.27
CA ARG A 41 21.82 5.48 -5.18
C ARG A 41 21.45 5.98 -6.56
N VAL A 42 20.25 5.69 -7.01
CA VAL A 42 19.72 6.17 -8.28
C VAL A 42 18.63 7.22 -8.08
N PHE A 43 18.48 8.12 -9.02
CA PHE A 43 17.49 9.19 -8.94
C PHE A 43 17.13 9.74 -10.32
N LEU A 44 15.94 10.31 -10.43
CA LEU A 44 15.52 11.13 -11.57
C LEU A 44 15.52 12.60 -11.13
N ASP A 45 16.23 13.43 -11.85
CA ASP A 45 16.28 14.87 -11.58
C ASP A 45 15.04 15.57 -12.18
N LYS A 46 14.24 16.20 -11.33
CA LYS A 46 13.07 17.02 -11.69
C LYS A 46 13.37 18.51 -11.63
N GLY A 47 14.64 18.91 -11.56
CA GLY A 47 15.10 20.28 -11.48
C GLY A 47 15.10 20.83 -10.06
N TYR A 48 13.96 20.90 -9.39
CA TYR A 48 13.85 21.42 -8.02
C TYR A 48 13.95 20.33 -6.94
N TYR A 49 13.79 19.07 -7.31
CA TYR A 49 13.90 17.92 -6.40
C TYR A 49 14.34 16.66 -7.13
N LEU A 50 14.89 15.74 -6.37
CA LEU A 50 15.31 14.42 -6.86
C LEU A 50 14.26 13.38 -6.50
N LEU A 51 13.79 12.66 -7.52
CA LEU A 51 12.85 11.56 -7.33
C LEU A 51 13.62 10.24 -7.25
N ARG A 52 13.35 9.44 -6.22
CA ARG A 52 14.01 8.15 -6.01
C ARG A 52 13.00 7.00 -6.14
N PRO A 53 13.43 5.78 -6.54
CA PRO A 53 12.52 4.67 -6.83
C PRO A 53 11.95 3.96 -5.59
N ASN A 54 12.12 4.52 -4.40
CA ASN A 54 11.55 3.96 -3.18
C ASN A 54 10.02 4.03 -3.19
N LEU A 55 9.36 2.97 -2.73
CA LEU A 55 7.91 2.82 -2.76
C LEU A 55 7.39 2.31 -1.41
N PHE A 56 6.19 2.75 -1.04
CA PHE A 56 5.40 2.16 0.03
C PHE A 56 4.25 1.38 -0.61
N ILE A 57 4.27 0.06 -0.51
CA ILE A 57 3.31 -0.85 -1.14
C ILE A 57 2.61 -1.66 -0.07
N VAL A 58 1.28 -1.66 -0.09
CA VAL A 58 0.45 -2.42 0.86
C VAL A 58 -0.55 -3.29 0.10
N LEU A 59 -0.38 -4.61 0.21
CA LEU A 59 -1.29 -5.60 -0.35
C LEU A 59 -2.54 -5.69 0.53
N ILE A 60 -3.72 -5.58 -0.06
CA ILE A 60 -5.00 -5.61 0.67
C ILE A 60 -5.85 -6.80 0.21
N ALA A 61 -6.18 -7.68 1.14
CA ALA A 61 -7.13 -8.77 0.92
C ALA A 61 -7.73 -9.23 2.24
N GLU A 62 -8.92 -9.82 2.15
CA GLU A 62 -9.54 -10.49 3.30
C GLU A 62 -8.62 -11.61 3.83
N SER A 63 -8.73 -11.90 5.14
CA SER A 63 -7.91 -12.92 5.78
C SER A 63 -8.09 -14.28 5.12
N ALA A 64 -6.99 -14.99 4.86
CA ALA A 64 -6.92 -16.33 4.26
C ALA A 64 -7.52 -16.48 2.85
N VAL A 65 -7.96 -15.40 2.20
CA VAL A 65 -8.65 -15.45 0.89
C VAL A 65 -7.66 -15.44 -0.28
N SER A 66 -6.67 -14.56 -0.25
CA SER A 66 -5.79 -14.28 -1.40
C SER A 66 -4.30 -14.57 -1.14
N ARG A 67 -3.99 -15.30 -0.07
CA ARG A 67 -2.59 -15.69 0.23
C ARG A 67 -1.58 -14.54 0.19
N LYS A 68 -1.99 -13.32 0.58
CA LYS A 68 -1.11 -12.13 0.54
C LYS A 68 0.20 -12.32 1.31
N SER A 69 0.14 -12.96 2.50
CA SER A 69 1.34 -13.23 3.30
C SER A 69 2.29 -14.17 2.58
N THR A 70 1.79 -15.13 1.79
CA THR A 70 2.65 -16.02 0.97
C THR A 70 3.42 -15.21 -0.08
N ALA A 71 2.79 -14.27 -0.78
CA ALA A 71 3.48 -13.41 -1.74
C ALA A 71 4.58 -12.57 -1.07
N ILE A 72 4.29 -12.01 0.12
CA ILE A 72 5.26 -11.23 0.90
C ILE A 72 6.42 -12.10 1.39
N ILE A 73 6.15 -13.31 1.87
CA ILE A 73 7.18 -14.26 2.34
C ILE A 73 8.11 -14.64 1.18
N ILE A 74 7.56 -15.03 0.01
CA ILE A 74 8.35 -15.36 -1.19
C ILE A 74 9.28 -14.18 -1.56
N ALA A 75 8.75 -12.96 -1.59
CA ALA A 75 9.53 -11.77 -1.87
C ALA A 75 10.60 -11.49 -0.81
N SER A 76 10.24 -11.61 0.47
CA SER A 76 11.15 -11.41 1.60
C SER A 76 12.32 -12.40 1.58
N ASP A 77 12.03 -13.67 1.32
CA ASP A 77 13.04 -14.73 1.31
C ASP A 77 14.03 -14.52 0.15
N LEU A 78 13.53 -14.21 -1.04
CA LEU A 78 14.37 -13.90 -2.19
C LEU A 78 15.31 -12.72 -1.90
N MET A 79 14.75 -11.62 -1.37
CA MET A 79 15.51 -10.40 -1.06
C MET A 79 16.58 -10.66 0.01
N ARG A 80 16.23 -11.33 1.10
CA ARG A 80 17.16 -11.63 2.21
C ARG A 80 18.27 -12.58 1.82
N GLN A 81 17.99 -13.53 0.92
CA GLN A 81 19.03 -14.43 0.39
C GLN A 81 19.94 -13.72 -0.59
N ALA A 82 19.41 -12.86 -1.46
CA ALA A 82 20.21 -12.11 -2.44
C ALA A 82 21.05 -11.02 -1.76
N LEU A 83 20.51 -10.32 -0.78
CA LEU A 83 21.09 -9.13 -0.15
C LEU A 83 21.00 -9.22 1.39
N PRO A 84 21.71 -10.17 2.04
CA PRO A 84 21.61 -10.39 3.50
C PRO A 84 22.10 -9.20 4.32
N GLU A 85 23.00 -8.36 3.79
CA GLU A 85 23.55 -7.18 4.45
C GLU A 85 22.71 -5.91 4.29
N GLU A 86 21.54 -6.01 3.63
CA GLU A 86 20.66 -4.83 3.45
C GLU A 86 20.06 -4.43 4.81
N ASN A 87 19.72 -3.15 4.94
CA ASN A 87 19.15 -2.59 6.17
C ASN A 87 17.66 -2.92 6.29
N TYR A 88 17.37 -4.13 6.79
CA TYR A 88 15.99 -4.56 7.05
C TYR A 88 15.44 -3.93 8.32
N ILE A 89 14.33 -3.23 8.18
CA ILE A 89 13.61 -2.66 9.31
C ILE A 89 12.70 -3.74 9.92
N SER A 90 12.60 -3.76 11.24
CA SER A 90 11.75 -4.70 11.97
C SER A 90 10.28 -4.54 11.61
N GLN A 91 9.51 -5.63 11.71
CA GLN A 91 8.07 -5.65 11.43
C GLN A 91 7.24 -4.79 12.38
N ALA A 92 7.76 -4.50 13.59
CA ALA A 92 7.15 -3.59 14.56
C ALA A 92 8.16 -2.50 14.90
N ILE A 93 7.76 -1.24 14.72
CA ILE A 93 8.67 -0.10 14.90
C ILE A 93 8.02 1.01 15.75
N THR A 94 8.89 1.65 16.55
CA THR A 94 8.60 2.94 17.16
C THR A 94 9.38 4.04 16.44
N PRO A 95 8.98 5.32 16.54
CA PRO A 95 9.75 6.43 15.95
C PRO A 95 11.22 6.41 16.37
N GLN A 96 11.47 6.17 17.67
CA GLN A 96 12.81 6.11 18.26
C GLN A 96 13.65 4.96 17.72
N TYR A 97 13.02 3.79 17.50
CA TYR A 97 13.72 2.64 16.95
C TYR A 97 14.04 2.84 15.48
N LEU A 98 13.07 3.35 14.69
CA LEU A 98 13.29 3.63 13.27
C LEU A 98 14.45 4.58 13.05
N ILE A 99 14.47 5.71 13.76
CA ILE A 99 15.55 6.67 13.63
C ILE A 99 16.90 6.09 14.06
N HIS A 100 16.91 5.28 15.12
CA HIS A 100 18.12 4.62 15.61
C HIS A 100 18.76 3.69 14.57
N ILE A 101 17.94 2.85 13.92
CA ILE A 101 18.41 1.94 12.86
C ILE A 101 18.91 2.74 11.65
N LEU A 102 18.16 3.74 11.20
CA LEU A 102 18.55 4.60 10.09
C LEU A 102 19.83 5.38 10.38
N ALA A 103 19.97 5.94 11.57
CA ALA A 103 21.20 6.62 12.01
C ALA A 103 22.39 5.66 12.12
N GLY A 104 22.15 4.41 12.54
CA GLY A 104 23.17 3.35 12.54
C GLY A 104 23.73 3.11 11.15
N ARG A 105 22.86 2.99 10.15
CA ARG A 105 23.28 2.85 8.75
C ARG A 105 23.99 4.09 8.25
N TYR A 106 23.47 5.29 8.54
CA TYR A 106 24.13 6.53 8.15
C TYR A 106 25.59 6.60 8.61
N ARG A 107 25.84 6.21 9.85
CA ARG A 107 27.22 6.16 10.40
C ARG A 107 28.12 5.15 9.69
N LYS A 108 27.55 4.05 9.20
CA LYS A 108 28.28 2.95 8.55
C LYS A 108 28.50 3.20 7.06
N GLU A 109 27.47 3.69 6.36
CA GLU A 109 27.45 3.71 4.89
C GLU A 109 27.26 5.12 4.27
N GLY A 110 27.02 6.13 5.11
CA GLY A 110 26.84 7.51 4.67
C GLY A 110 25.45 7.83 4.09
N ASP A 111 24.51 6.88 4.16
CA ASP A 111 23.09 7.07 3.87
C ASP A 111 22.19 6.34 4.87
N SER A 112 20.92 6.72 4.92
CA SER A 112 19.91 6.10 5.78
C SER A 112 18.85 5.37 4.93
N THR A 113 19.29 4.54 4.00
CA THR A 113 18.40 3.67 3.22
C THR A 113 17.93 2.49 4.08
N GLY A 114 16.66 2.10 3.93
CA GLY A 114 16.11 0.93 4.63
C GLY A 114 14.95 0.30 3.86
N TYR A 115 14.65 -0.95 4.21
CA TYR A 115 13.52 -1.69 3.67
C TYR A 115 12.74 -2.37 4.79
N ALA A 116 11.46 -2.01 4.94
CA ALA A 116 10.54 -2.64 5.88
C ALA A 116 9.66 -3.65 5.15
N ILE A 117 9.69 -4.91 5.60
CA ILE A 117 8.81 -5.97 5.09
C ILE A 117 8.00 -6.49 6.26
N ALA A 118 6.67 -6.41 6.19
CA ALA A 118 5.77 -6.82 7.25
C ALA A 118 4.55 -7.56 6.74
N ASP A 119 4.21 -8.69 7.35
CA ASP A 119 3.02 -9.46 7.01
C ASP A 119 1.73 -8.71 7.34
N GLU A 120 1.77 -7.83 8.36
CA GLU A 120 0.64 -7.03 8.80
C GLU A 120 1.06 -5.56 8.99
N PHE A 121 0.46 -4.70 8.17
CA PHE A 121 0.74 -3.26 8.16
C PHE A 121 0.40 -2.59 9.50
N GLY A 122 -0.66 -3.07 10.15
CA GLY A 122 -1.03 -2.62 11.48
C GLY A 122 0.03 -2.91 12.52
N PHE A 123 0.69 -4.03 12.41
CA PHE A 123 1.79 -4.39 13.31
C PHE A 123 3.03 -3.51 13.08
N LEU A 124 3.32 -3.18 11.82
CA LEU A 124 4.41 -2.27 11.46
C LEU A 124 4.19 -0.87 12.06
N LEU A 125 2.98 -0.34 11.94
CA LEU A 125 2.63 0.99 12.44
C LEU A 125 2.41 1.03 13.96
N GLY A 126 2.23 -0.13 14.59
CA GLY A 126 1.94 -0.21 16.03
C GLY A 126 0.65 0.52 16.41
N THR A 127 0.59 1.03 17.63
CA THR A 127 -0.57 1.81 18.14
C THR A 127 -0.53 3.26 17.65
N VAL A 128 -0.48 3.50 16.34
CA VAL A 128 -0.44 4.85 15.73
C VAL A 128 -1.66 5.70 16.11
N LYS A 129 -2.73 5.11 16.64
CA LYS A 129 -3.91 5.87 17.11
C LYS A 129 -3.55 7.06 18.01
N ASN A 130 -2.38 7.01 18.67
CA ASN A 130 -1.94 8.04 19.61
C ASN A 130 -0.58 8.68 19.26
N ASP A 131 0.14 8.20 18.24
CA ASP A 131 1.48 8.69 17.92
C ASP A 131 1.63 9.03 16.44
N LEU A 132 1.33 10.28 16.09
CA LEU A 132 1.50 10.82 14.74
C LEU A 132 2.98 10.97 14.33
N GLN A 133 3.93 10.88 15.30
CA GLN A 133 5.35 11.08 15.01
C GLN A 133 5.91 10.00 14.07
N LEU A 134 5.44 8.75 14.22
CA LEU A 134 5.85 7.69 13.30
C LEU A 134 5.42 7.97 11.87
N LEU A 135 4.17 8.41 11.66
CA LEU A 135 3.68 8.75 10.32
C LEU A 135 4.45 9.91 9.69
N GLU A 136 4.75 10.94 10.47
CA GLU A 136 5.57 12.08 9.99
C GLU A 136 6.98 11.63 9.62
N LEU A 137 7.58 10.74 10.41
CA LEU A 137 8.90 10.18 10.14
C LEU A 137 8.88 9.33 8.86
N LEU A 138 7.85 8.49 8.68
CA LEU A 138 7.66 7.69 7.46
C LEU A 138 7.46 8.60 6.23
N ILE A 139 6.72 9.71 6.36
CA ILE A 139 6.58 10.70 5.28
C ILE A 139 7.95 11.27 4.88
N LYS A 140 8.76 11.71 5.83
CA LYS A 140 10.10 12.24 5.57
C LYS A 140 11.04 11.22 4.93
N THR A 141 10.96 9.97 5.36
CA THR A 141 11.79 8.89 4.79
C THR A 141 11.33 8.47 3.40
N TYR A 142 10.03 8.56 3.09
CA TYR A 142 9.51 8.38 1.73
C TYR A 142 9.96 9.50 0.79
N ASP A 143 9.91 10.75 1.25
CA ASP A 143 10.31 11.93 0.48
C ASP A 143 11.85 12.04 0.38
N CYS A 144 12.59 11.09 0.93
CA CYS A 144 14.04 10.98 0.86
C CYS A 144 14.78 12.24 1.35
N SER A 145 14.38 12.73 2.53
CA SER A 145 14.95 13.94 3.13
C SER A 145 16.47 13.89 3.20
N GLU A 146 17.14 14.99 2.84
CA GLU A 146 18.59 15.13 2.96
C GLU A 146 19.00 15.22 4.44
N HIS A 147 18.19 15.91 5.25
CA HIS A 147 18.43 16.09 6.68
C HIS A 147 17.27 15.52 7.49
N LEU A 148 17.57 14.56 8.36
CA LEU A 148 16.62 13.93 9.25
C LEU A 148 17.22 13.78 10.64
N ASP A 149 16.77 14.67 11.53
CA ASP A 149 17.17 14.68 12.94
C ASP A 149 16.00 14.25 13.84
N TYR A 150 16.33 13.52 14.88
CA TYR A 150 15.39 13.16 15.93
C TYR A 150 16.05 13.30 17.30
N GLY A 151 15.44 14.10 18.17
CA GLY A 151 15.96 14.35 19.51
C GLY A 151 15.06 13.83 20.61
N THR A 152 15.64 13.18 21.61
CA THR A 152 14.96 12.84 22.87
C THR A 152 15.82 13.28 24.06
N VAL A 153 15.15 13.61 25.18
CA VAL A 153 15.86 14.04 26.39
C VAL A 153 16.81 12.94 26.91
N SER A 154 16.42 11.67 26.74
CA SER A 154 17.18 10.53 27.26
C SER A 154 18.33 10.06 26.36
N ARG A 155 18.22 10.24 25.03
CA ARG A 155 19.18 9.73 24.05
C ARG A 155 19.95 10.83 23.31
N GLY A 156 19.58 12.10 23.53
CA GLY A 156 20.12 13.20 22.78
C GLY A 156 19.61 13.24 21.35
N LYS A 157 20.40 13.85 20.45
CA LYS A 157 20.09 13.99 19.02
C LYS A 157 20.68 12.80 18.25
N GLU A 158 19.83 12.12 17.46
CA GLU A 158 20.23 11.14 16.45
C GLU A 158 20.00 11.73 15.06
N THR A 159 20.97 11.53 14.17
CA THR A 159 20.94 12.02 12.80
C THR A 159 20.90 10.84 11.84
N ALA A 160 19.92 10.84 10.95
CA ALA A 160 19.71 9.86 9.90
C ALA A 160 19.56 10.56 8.55
N ASP A 161 20.60 11.34 8.19
CA ASP A 161 20.61 12.08 6.94
C ASP A 161 20.58 11.18 5.72
N LYS A 162 20.20 11.76 4.59
CA LYS A 162 20.04 11.03 3.33
C LYS A 162 19.10 9.84 3.46
N SER A 163 17.95 10.03 4.09
CA SER A 163 16.97 9.00 4.31
C SER A 163 16.34 8.49 3.01
N CYS A 164 16.01 7.20 2.96
CA CYS A 164 15.27 6.60 1.85
C CYS A 164 14.68 5.26 2.32
N LEU A 165 13.39 5.20 2.51
CA LEU A 165 12.71 4.00 3.00
C LEU A 165 11.78 3.44 1.93
N SER A 166 11.79 2.12 1.77
CA SER A 166 10.76 1.36 1.06
C SER A 166 9.98 0.52 2.05
N ILE A 167 8.70 0.29 1.77
CA ILE A 167 7.82 -0.57 2.58
C ILE A 167 7.10 -1.55 1.67
N LEU A 168 7.10 -2.83 2.05
CA LEU A 168 6.19 -3.85 1.55
C LEU A 168 5.43 -4.44 2.72
N ALA A 169 4.11 -4.31 2.72
CA ALA A 169 3.31 -4.84 3.80
C ALA A 169 1.99 -5.43 3.30
N GLY A 170 1.32 -6.19 4.17
CA GLY A 170 -0.02 -6.71 3.93
C GLY A 170 -1.00 -6.22 4.98
N THR A 171 -2.28 -6.12 4.61
CA THR A 171 -3.35 -5.84 5.57
C THR A 171 -4.69 -6.41 5.09
N THR A 172 -5.70 -6.37 5.95
CA THR A 172 -7.10 -6.56 5.57
C THR A 172 -7.78 -5.20 5.42
N PRO A 173 -8.92 -5.09 4.70
CA PRO A 173 -9.69 -3.86 4.67
C PRO A 173 -10.04 -3.35 6.07
N ASP A 174 -10.47 -4.24 6.96
CA ASP A 174 -10.81 -3.89 8.36
C ASP A 174 -9.55 -3.49 9.15
N GLY A 175 -8.43 -4.19 8.98
CA GLY A 175 -7.15 -3.84 9.59
C GLY A 175 -6.64 -2.47 9.16
N LEU A 176 -6.86 -2.08 7.91
CA LEU A 176 -6.52 -0.75 7.43
C LEU A 176 -7.33 0.34 8.14
N VAL A 177 -8.64 0.11 8.33
CA VAL A 177 -9.53 1.03 9.09
C VAL A 177 -9.09 1.17 10.55
N GLU A 178 -8.68 0.07 11.17
CA GLU A 178 -8.26 0.06 12.57
C GLU A 178 -6.97 0.86 12.82
N VAL A 179 -6.06 0.82 11.86
CA VAL A 179 -4.69 1.36 12.01
C VAL A 179 -4.59 2.82 11.60
N LEU A 180 -5.37 3.23 10.61
CA LEU A 180 -5.29 4.59 10.09
C LEU A 180 -6.20 5.54 10.89
N PRO A 181 -5.63 6.47 11.68
CA PRO A 181 -6.43 7.51 12.31
C PRO A 181 -7.03 8.43 11.23
N ASN A 182 -8.21 9.00 11.49
CA ASN A 182 -8.88 9.95 10.58
C ASN A 182 -7.96 11.10 10.11
N ARG A 183 -6.97 11.48 10.94
CA ARG A 183 -5.95 12.48 10.61
C ARG A 183 -4.89 11.98 9.60
N ALA A 184 -4.65 10.68 9.51
CA ALA A 184 -3.71 10.13 8.51
C ALA A 184 -4.27 10.28 7.08
N VAL A 185 -5.60 10.28 6.94
CA VAL A 185 -6.29 10.51 5.66
C VAL A 185 -6.00 11.92 5.14
N GLY A 186 -6.01 12.94 6.02
CA GLY A 186 -5.66 14.34 5.66
C GLY A 186 -4.16 14.68 5.74
N GLY A 187 -3.35 13.84 6.40
CA GLY A 187 -1.95 14.13 6.74
C GLY A 187 -0.92 13.83 5.65
N GLY A 188 -1.34 13.44 4.46
CA GLY A 188 -0.42 13.19 3.33
C GLY A 188 0.31 11.83 3.37
N PHE A 189 0.15 11.00 4.40
CA PHE A 189 0.77 9.67 4.46
C PHE A 189 0.16 8.73 3.41
N LEU A 190 -1.18 8.67 3.34
CA LEU A 190 -1.88 7.79 2.40
C LEU A 190 -1.59 8.12 0.93
N SER A 191 -1.29 9.37 0.63
CA SER A 191 -0.92 9.80 -0.73
C SER A 191 0.40 9.21 -1.22
N ARG A 192 1.19 8.61 -0.32
CA ARG A 192 2.49 8.00 -0.59
C ARG A 192 2.45 6.48 -0.66
N VAL A 193 1.30 5.89 -0.35
CA VAL A 193 1.13 4.43 -0.30
C VAL A 193 0.41 3.96 -1.54
N ILE A 194 1.00 2.99 -2.22
CA ILE A 194 0.34 2.22 -3.28
C ILE A 194 -0.42 1.08 -2.61
N PHE A 195 -1.73 1.18 -2.59
CA PHE A 195 -2.59 0.11 -2.13
C PHE A 195 -2.91 -0.84 -3.28
N VAL A 196 -2.75 -2.13 -3.03
CA VAL A 196 -3.00 -3.19 -4.03
C VAL A 196 -4.14 -4.08 -3.53
N PRO A 197 -5.40 -3.67 -3.73
CA PRO A 197 -6.54 -4.46 -3.32
C PRO A 197 -6.82 -5.57 -4.32
N ARG A 198 -6.98 -6.81 -3.83
CA ARG A 198 -7.44 -7.94 -4.64
C ARG A 198 -8.40 -8.81 -3.86
N GLY A 199 -9.34 -9.38 -4.60
CA GLY A 199 -10.26 -10.38 -4.09
C GLY A 199 -9.60 -11.76 -3.98
N ARG A 200 -10.41 -12.80 -4.11
CA ARG A 200 -9.98 -14.19 -4.03
C ARG A 200 -9.05 -14.54 -5.18
N GLY A 201 -7.86 -15.10 -4.85
CA GLY A 201 -7.03 -15.78 -5.82
C GLY A 201 -7.80 -16.94 -6.47
N TRP A 202 -7.64 -17.14 -7.76
CA TRP A 202 -8.40 -18.11 -8.54
C TRP A 202 -7.65 -19.44 -8.77
N ARG A 203 -6.34 -19.47 -8.50
CA ARG A 203 -5.55 -20.71 -8.55
C ARG A 203 -5.70 -21.49 -7.24
N ARG A 204 -5.87 -22.81 -7.34
CA ARG A 204 -5.87 -23.73 -6.22
C ARG A 204 -4.88 -24.84 -6.53
N THR A 205 -3.75 -24.84 -5.84
CA THR A 205 -2.71 -25.86 -5.97
C THR A 205 -2.46 -26.45 -4.59
N ALA A 206 -2.90 -27.70 -4.37
CA ALA A 206 -2.79 -28.33 -3.05
C ALA A 206 -1.33 -28.48 -2.59
N PHE A 207 -0.44 -28.80 -3.52
CA PHE A 207 0.99 -28.99 -3.28
C PHE A 207 1.76 -28.30 -4.41
N PRO A 208 2.07 -26.98 -4.29
CA PRO A 208 2.87 -26.30 -5.30
C PRO A 208 4.32 -26.83 -5.23
N GLU A 209 4.75 -27.47 -6.29
CA GLU A 209 6.14 -27.92 -6.45
C GLU A 209 6.88 -27.00 -7.41
N LEU A 210 8.09 -26.61 -7.02
CA LEU A 210 8.96 -25.85 -7.90
C LEU A 210 9.60 -26.77 -8.95
N THR A 211 9.43 -26.44 -10.20
CA THR A 211 10.12 -27.10 -11.32
C THR A 211 11.61 -26.80 -11.27
N LYS A 212 12.42 -27.62 -11.97
CA LYS A 212 13.87 -27.32 -12.13
C LYS A 212 14.09 -25.95 -12.76
N ARG A 213 13.28 -25.59 -13.74
CA ARG A 213 13.34 -24.27 -14.39
C ARG A 213 13.08 -23.14 -13.38
N GLN A 214 12.08 -23.26 -12.52
CA GLN A 214 11.81 -22.25 -11.48
C GLN A 214 12.94 -22.13 -10.47
N GLN A 215 13.62 -23.22 -10.13
CA GLN A 215 14.81 -23.19 -9.25
C GLN A 215 16.01 -22.48 -9.92
N GLU A 216 16.22 -22.69 -11.21
CA GLU A 216 17.23 -21.96 -12.00
C GLU A 216 16.90 -20.47 -12.06
N VAL A 217 15.66 -20.12 -12.38
CA VAL A 217 15.16 -18.73 -12.41
C VAL A 217 15.35 -18.05 -11.05
N TYR A 218 15.04 -18.74 -9.95
CA TYR A 218 15.28 -18.21 -8.60
C TYR A 218 16.74 -17.81 -8.37
N SER A 219 17.69 -18.68 -8.78
CA SER A 219 19.13 -18.38 -8.68
C SER A 219 19.52 -17.17 -9.54
N ASP A 220 18.94 -17.02 -10.71
CA ASP A 220 19.24 -15.91 -11.62
C ASP A 220 18.61 -14.59 -11.13
N LEU A 221 17.41 -14.63 -10.57
CA LEU A 221 16.78 -13.49 -9.91
C LEU A 221 17.64 -12.93 -8.77
N MET A 222 18.22 -13.79 -7.94
CA MET A 222 19.13 -13.36 -6.87
C MET A 222 20.38 -12.67 -7.40
N LYS A 223 21.02 -13.25 -8.45
CA LYS A 223 22.22 -12.64 -9.05
C LYS A 223 21.93 -11.27 -9.65
N ASP A 224 20.77 -11.11 -10.28
CA ASP A 224 20.38 -9.85 -10.90
C ASP A 224 19.99 -8.80 -9.86
N LEU A 225 19.41 -9.18 -8.70
CA LEU A 225 19.24 -8.23 -7.59
C LEU A 225 20.58 -7.69 -7.08
N VAL A 226 21.61 -8.54 -6.99
CA VAL A 226 22.96 -8.10 -6.61
C VAL A 226 23.53 -7.13 -7.65
N GLU A 227 23.26 -7.35 -8.93
CA GLU A 227 23.68 -6.43 -10.02
C GLU A 227 22.90 -5.10 -9.93
N ILE A 228 21.57 -5.14 -9.78
CA ILE A 228 20.72 -3.96 -9.61
C ILE A 228 21.17 -3.12 -8.42
N ARG A 229 21.59 -3.75 -7.33
CA ARG A 229 22.10 -3.09 -6.11
C ARG A 229 23.34 -2.23 -6.36
N GLN A 230 24.12 -2.53 -7.39
CA GLN A 230 25.37 -1.81 -7.73
C GLN A 230 25.13 -0.57 -8.62
N ARG A 231 23.91 -0.39 -9.13
CA ARG A 231 23.61 0.75 -9.99
C ARG A 231 23.63 2.06 -9.21
N GLU A 232 24.22 3.08 -9.80
CA GLU A 232 24.37 4.39 -9.19
C GLU A 232 24.31 5.50 -10.25
N GLY A 233 23.68 6.61 -9.92
CA GLY A 233 23.63 7.80 -10.78
C GLY A 233 22.22 8.21 -11.20
N PRO A 234 22.13 9.19 -12.09
CA PRO A 234 20.85 9.72 -12.56
C PRO A 234 20.18 8.81 -13.59
N TYR A 235 18.88 8.57 -13.40
CA TYR A 235 18.00 8.12 -14.47
C TYR A 235 17.72 9.26 -15.45
N THR A 236 17.62 8.92 -16.72
CA THR A 236 17.15 9.83 -17.78
C THR A 236 15.92 9.23 -18.45
N LEU A 237 15.06 10.09 -19.00
CA LEU A 237 13.99 9.68 -19.89
C LEU A 237 14.47 9.80 -21.33
N THR A 238 14.12 8.82 -22.18
CA THR A 238 14.25 9.00 -23.63
C THR A 238 13.41 10.21 -24.08
N LEU A 239 13.73 10.78 -25.24
CA LEU A 239 12.95 11.89 -25.79
C LEU A 239 11.45 11.52 -25.88
N LYS A 240 11.13 10.33 -26.39
CA LYS A 240 9.77 9.83 -26.49
C LYS A 240 9.09 9.69 -25.12
N ALA A 241 9.77 9.11 -24.14
CA ALA A 241 9.25 8.96 -22.78
C ALA A 241 8.95 10.34 -22.16
N LYS A 242 9.82 11.33 -22.39
CA LYS A 242 9.64 12.70 -21.90
C LYS A 242 8.44 13.38 -22.56
N GLU A 243 8.30 13.26 -23.88
CA GLU A 243 7.17 13.79 -24.64
C GLU A 243 5.85 13.13 -24.21
N TRP A 244 5.84 11.81 -24.08
CA TRP A 244 4.67 11.04 -23.62
C TRP A 244 4.26 11.48 -22.21
N TYR A 245 5.22 11.52 -21.26
CA TYR A 245 4.94 11.93 -19.88
C TYR A 245 4.43 13.37 -19.81
N THR A 246 5.02 14.29 -20.56
CA THR A 246 4.59 15.69 -20.60
C THR A 246 3.16 15.80 -21.13
N THR A 247 2.86 15.12 -22.25
CA THR A 247 1.52 15.09 -22.84
C THR A 247 0.49 14.51 -21.86
N TRP A 248 0.82 13.39 -21.21
CA TRP A 248 -0.04 12.78 -20.21
C TRP A 248 -0.26 13.72 -19.01
N TYR A 249 0.80 14.30 -18.48
CA TYR A 249 0.74 15.16 -17.29
C TYR A 249 -0.05 16.45 -17.52
N GLU A 250 0.13 17.08 -18.68
CA GLU A 250 -0.49 18.36 -18.99
C GLU A 250 -1.93 18.25 -19.53
N ASN A 251 -2.26 17.16 -20.23
CA ASN A 251 -3.53 17.05 -20.95
C ASN A 251 -4.47 15.95 -20.46
N VAL A 252 -3.96 14.92 -19.78
CA VAL A 252 -4.74 13.74 -19.38
C VAL A 252 -4.83 13.62 -17.85
N PHE A 253 -3.73 13.92 -17.16
CA PHE A 253 -3.70 13.82 -15.71
C PHE A 253 -4.52 14.94 -15.08
N THR A 254 -5.67 14.57 -14.52
CA THR A 254 -6.46 15.45 -13.65
C THR A 254 -6.45 14.83 -12.26
N PRO A 255 -6.05 15.57 -11.21
CA PRO A 255 -6.31 15.14 -9.84
C PRO A 255 -7.83 15.00 -9.71
N ASP A 256 -8.32 13.77 -9.55
CA ASP A 256 -9.76 13.50 -9.52
C ASP A 256 -10.40 14.24 -8.34
N GLU A 257 -11.24 15.22 -8.64
CA GLU A 257 -11.92 16.05 -7.65
C GLU A 257 -13.10 15.32 -7.00
N ASP A 258 -13.66 14.30 -7.66
CA ASP A 258 -14.90 13.65 -7.24
C ASP A 258 -14.68 12.58 -6.15
N THR A 259 -13.48 12.04 -6.00
CA THR A 259 -13.18 11.07 -4.95
C THR A 259 -12.43 11.71 -3.79
N ALA A 260 -13.17 12.37 -2.88
CA ALA A 260 -12.62 13.02 -1.68
C ALA A 260 -11.67 12.10 -0.88
N SER A 261 -11.91 10.77 -0.93
CA SER A 261 -11.13 9.71 -0.30
C SER A 261 -9.73 9.50 -0.86
N LEU A 262 -9.51 9.86 -2.13
CA LEU A 262 -8.28 9.58 -2.86
C LEU A 262 -7.57 10.84 -3.36
N LYS A 263 -8.06 12.05 -3.01
CA LYS A 263 -7.46 13.33 -3.47
C LYS A 263 -5.95 13.38 -3.26
N GLY A 264 -5.47 12.94 -2.12
CA GLY A 264 -4.04 12.92 -1.83
C GLY A 264 -3.26 11.95 -2.72
N TYR A 265 -3.81 10.75 -2.96
CA TYR A 265 -3.20 9.74 -3.83
C TYR A 265 -3.09 10.25 -5.27
N PHE A 266 -4.17 10.73 -5.84
CA PHE A 266 -4.16 11.28 -7.20
C PHE A 266 -3.20 12.46 -7.33
N GLY A 267 -3.11 13.34 -6.32
CA GLY A 267 -2.18 14.46 -6.34
C GLY A 267 -0.69 14.06 -6.48
N ARG A 268 -0.32 12.82 -6.09
CA ARG A 268 1.07 12.30 -6.21
C ARG A 268 1.25 11.24 -7.28
N LYS A 269 0.19 10.88 -8.00
CA LYS A 269 0.22 9.83 -9.03
C LYS A 269 1.31 10.07 -10.07
N HIS A 270 1.55 11.31 -10.45
CA HIS A 270 2.55 11.71 -11.43
C HIS A 270 3.99 11.36 -11.00
N ASP A 271 4.35 11.58 -9.75
CA ASP A 271 5.66 11.19 -9.23
C ASP A 271 5.76 9.66 -9.01
N THR A 272 4.68 9.05 -8.53
CA THR A 272 4.59 7.60 -8.35
C THR A 272 4.75 6.86 -9.68
N LEU A 273 4.16 7.38 -10.76
CA LEU A 273 4.32 6.84 -12.12
C LEU A 273 5.79 6.79 -12.54
N LEU A 274 6.54 7.85 -12.31
CA LEU A 274 7.97 7.90 -12.63
C LEU A 274 8.78 6.93 -11.75
N LYS A 275 8.45 6.80 -10.46
CA LYS A 275 9.10 5.83 -9.57
C LYS A 275 8.86 4.40 -10.01
N VAL A 276 7.63 4.03 -10.35
CA VAL A 276 7.30 2.70 -10.86
C VAL A 276 7.96 2.47 -12.22
N GLY A 277 7.94 3.47 -13.11
CA GLY A 277 8.64 3.41 -14.40
C GLY A 277 10.14 3.16 -14.25
N MET A 278 10.83 3.78 -13.29
CA MET A 278 12.24 3.47 -12.99
C MET A 278 12.43 2.02 -12.54
N CYS A 279 11.52 1.45 -11.75
CA CYS A 279 11.59 0.05 -11.33
C CYS A 279 11.37 -0.89 -12.52
N ILE A 280 10.40 -0.62 -13.40
CA ILE A 280 10.15 -1.40 -14.62
C ILE A 280 11.35 -1.32 -15.58
N ALA A 281 11.91 -0.12 -15.80
CA ALA A 281 13.11 0.05 -16.58
C ALA A 281 14.28 -0.77 -16.02
N ALA A 282 14.48 -0.77 -14.70
CA ALA A 282 15.52 -1.55 -14.04
C ALA A 282 15.30 -3.06 -14.20
N SER A 283 14.05 -3.52 -14.32
CA SER A 283 13.75 -4.93 -14.57
C SER A 283 14.15 -5.37 -15.99
N ARG A 284 14.23 -4.46 -16.94
CA ARG A 284 14.44 -4.75 -18.37
C ARG A 284 15.86 -4.48 -18.86
N ARG A 285 16.54 -3.48 -18.30
CA ARG A 285 17.87 -3.03 -18.81
C ARG A 285 18.81 -2.64 -17.68
N VAL A 286 20.10 -2.61 -18.02
CA VAL A 286 21.17 -2.19 -17.08
C VAL A 286 21.30 -0.66 -17.05
N GLU A 287 21.06 -0.03 -18.17
CA GLU A 287 21.15 1.41 -18.34
C GLU A 287 20.11 2.15 -17.49
N LEU A 288 20.50 3.28 -16.92
CA LEU A 288 19.60 4.13 -16.13
C LEU A 288 18.74 5.02 -17.06
N VAL A 289 17.95 4.37 -17.90
CA VAL A 289 17.09 5.03 -18.90
C VAL A 289 15.68 4.48 -18.78
N VAL A 290 14.71 5.39 -18.69
CA VAL A 290 13.27 5.08 -18.75
C VAL A 290 12.77 5.33 -20.15
N GLU A 291 12.15 4.36 -20.77
CA GLU A 291 11.54 4.45 -22.09
C GLU A 291 10.02 4.64 -22.01
N GLU A 292 9.40 5.04 -23.10
CA GLU A 292 7.95 5.32 -23.18
C GLU A 292 7.12 4.15 -22.65
N HIS A 293 7.40 2.93 -23.15
CA HIS A 293 6.64 1.73 -22.75
C HIS A 293 6.81 1.34 -21.27
N ASP A 294 7.90 1.76 -20.60
CA ASP A 294 8.03 1.56 -19.15
C ASP A 294 7.02 2.41 -18.37
N LEU A 295 6.73 3.62 -18.88
CA LEU A 295 5.73 4.52 -18.28
C LEU A 295 4.29 4.07 -18.61
N GLU A 296 4.06 3.57 -19.82
CA GLU A 296 2.77 3.03 -20.23
C GLU A 296 2.39 1.82 -19.36
N ASP A 297 3.33 0.88 -19.18
CA ASP A 297 3.11 -0.29 -18.32
C ASP A 297 2.92 0.12 -16.86
N ALA A 298 3.71 1.07 -16.36
CA ALA A 298 3.54 1.63 -15.01
C ALA A 298 2.15 2.24 -14.82
N LEU A 299 1.69 3.04 -15.78
CA LEU A 299 0.36 3.65 -15.74
C LEU A 299 -0.74 2.60 -15.80
N GLY A 300 -0.58 1.58 -16.65
CA GLY A 300 -1.50 0.45 -16.76
C GLY A 300 -1.69 -0.28 -15.43
N LEU A 301 -0.59 -0.62 -14.74
CA LEU A 301 -0.61 -1.28 -13.44
C LEU A 301 -1.26 -0.41 -12.35
N MET A 302 -0.98 0.89 -12.36
CA MET A 302 -1.58 1.84 -11.40
C MET A 302 -3.08 1.98 -11.63
N ASN A 303 -3.51 2.15 -12.87
CA ASN A 303 -4.92 2.27 -13.25
C ASN A 303 -5.71 1.00 -12.88
N GLU A 304 -5.12 -0.18 -13.04
CA GLU A 304 -5.77 -1.44 -12.64
C GLU A 304 -5.99 -1.52 -11.13
N ASN A 305 -5.02 -1.07 -10.32
CA ASN A 305 -5.20 -0.99 -8.88
C ASN A 305 -6.31 0.00 -8.49
N GLU A 306 -6.40 1.14 -9.16
CA GLU A 306 -7.38 2.19 -8.88
C GLU A 306 -8.81 1.71 -9.04
N LYS A 307 -9.10 0.85 -10.03
CA LYS A 307 -10.44 0.26 -10.23
C LYS A 307 -10.97 -0.46 -8.97
N HIS A 308 -10.07 -1.05 -8.18
CA HIS A 308 -10.41 -1.80 -6.97
C HIS A 308 -10.26 -0.98 -5.69
N LEU A 309 -9.57 0.16 -5.76
CA LEU A 309 -9.20 0.93 -4.58
C LEU A 309 -10.38 1.74 -4.01
N VAL A 310 -11.26 2.26 -4.86
CA VAL A 310 -12.40 3.10 -4.46
C VAL A 310 -13.23 2.42 -3.37
N GLY A 311 -13.67 1.18 -3.60
CA GLY A 311 -14.48 0.45 -2.65
C GLY A 311 -13.79 0.11 -1.32
N VAL A 312 -12.45 0.02 -1.30
CA VAL A 312 -11.68 -0.17 -0.06
C VAL A 312 -11.55 1.14 0.69
N MET A 313 -11.28 2.23 0.00
CA MET A 313 -11.10 3.54 0.64
C MET A 313 -12.41 4.14 1.15
N GLU A 314 -13.53 3.85 0.55
CA GLU A 314 -14.85 4.17 1.08
C GLU A 314 -15.07 3.54 2.46
N LYS A 315 -14.66 2.28 2.65
CA LYS A 315 -14.69 1.63 3.98
C LYS A 315 -13.77 2.30 4.99
N VAL A 316 -12.59 2.73 4.58
CA VAL A 316 -11.60 3.41 5.46
C VAL A 316 -12.12 4.77 5.95
N GLN A 317 -12.88 5.48 5.14
CA GLN A 317 -13.40 6.81 5.47
C GLN A 317 -14.72 6.79 6.22
N THR A 318 -15.48 5.71 6.12
CA THR A 318 -16.65 5.55 6.97
C THR A 318 -16.19 5.52 8.44
N THR A 319 -16.66 6.49 9.21
CA THR A 319 -16.45 6.47 10.66
C THR A 319 -16.94 5.12 11.20
N PRO A 320 -16.38 4.59 12.30
CA PRO A 320 -16.91 3.38 12.94
C PRO A 320 -18.43 3.42 13.16
N THR A 321 -18.98 4.61 13.40
CA THR A 321 -20.42 4.87 13.48
C THR A 321 -21.08 4.78 12.10
N GLY A 322 -20.45 5.28 11.05
CA GLY A 322 -20.96 5.21 9.67
C GLY A 322 -21.04 3.78 9.13
N ASP A 323 -20.02 2.93 9.39
CA ASP A 323 -20.06 1.51 9.02
C ASP A 323 -21.17 0.77 9.78
N LYS A 324 -21.32 1.02 11.08
CA LYS A 324 -22.40 0.48 11.89
C LYS A 324 -23.78 0.92 11.36
N ASN A 325 -23.92 2.19 10.99
CA ASN A 325 -25.14 2.73 10.39
C ASN A 325 -25.48 2.04 9.06
N MET A 326 -24.48 1.85 8.17
CA MET A 326 -24.68 1.16 6.90
C MET A 326 -25.08 -0.31 7.08
N ARG A 327 -24.46 -1.04 8.02
CA ARG A 327 -24.81 -2.43 8.33
C ARG A 327 -26.23 -2.55 8.89
N VAL A 328 -26.64 -1.65 9.78
CA VAL A 328 -28.00 -1.59 10.30
C VAL A 328 -28.99 -1.24 9.19
N MET A 329 -28.70 -0.23 8.37
CA MET A 329 -29.53 0.14 7.23
C MET A 329 -29.66 -1.01 6.22
N GLY A 330 -28.56 -1.70 5.89
CA GLY A 330 -28.57 -2.88 5.02
C GLY A 330 -29.39 -4.05 5.59
N ALA A 331 -29.45 -4.21 6.92
CA ALA A 331 -30.28 -5.22 7.56
C ALA A 331 -31.78 -4.87 7.48
N ILE A 332 -32.12 -3.59 7.59
CA ILE A 332 -33.49 -3.06 7.43
C ILE A 332 -33.91 -3.18 5.97
N SER A 333 -33.09 -2.71 5.02
CA SER A 333 -33.41 -2.71 3.57
C SER A 333 -33.63 -4.10 3.00
N ARG A 334 -32.84 -5.10 3.41
CA ARG A 334 -33.01 -6.50 2.96
C ARG A 334 -34.32 -7.14 3.40
N LYS A 335 -34.91 -6.69 4.50
CA LYS A 335 -36.21 -7.20 4.97
C LYS A 335 -37.40 -6.32 4.55
N GLY A 336 -37.17 -5.09 4.17
CA GLY A 336 -38.19 -4.10 3.86
C GLY A 336 -38.92 -3.56 5.09
N GLU A 337 -39.17 -4.40 6.10
CA GLU A 337 -39.72 -4.07 7.40
C GLU A 337 -39.15 -5.02 8.47
N ILE A 338 -38.71 -4.51 9.59
CA ILE A 338 -38.12 -5.30 10.66
C ILE A 338 -38.45 -4.73 12.04
N SER A 339 -38.75 -5.62 13.00
CA SER A 339 -38.95 -5.20 14.40
C SER A 339 -37.63 -4.90 15.09
N TYR A 340 -37.66 -4.00 16.11
CA TYR A 340 -36.48 -3.73 16.94
C TYR A 340 -35.83 -5.02 17.49
N THR A 341 -36.67 -5.95 18.01
CA THR A 341 -36.19 -7.20 18.58
C THR A 341 -35.49 -8.11 17.55
N ASP A 342 -36.06 -8.21 16.35
CA ASP A 342 -35.46 -9.03 15.28
C ASP A 342 -34.21 -8.37 14.72
N LEU A 343 -34.19 -7.04 14.63
CA LEU A 343 -32.99 -6.29 14.21
C LEU A 343 -31.88 -6.47 15.25
N LEU A 344 -32.19 -6.32 16.55
CA LEU A 344 -31.21 -6.53 17.61
C LEU A 344 -30.61 -7.94 17.57
N ARG A 345 -31.43 -8.99 17.37
CA ARG A 345 -30.91 -10.35 17.21
C ARG A 345 -29.94 -10.48 16.04
N ARG A 346 -30.19 -9.80 14.93
CA ARG A 346 -29.35 -9.86 13.75
C ARG A 346 -28.03 -9.11 13.90
N VAL A 347 -28.00 -8.05 14.70
CA VAL A 347 -26.82 -7.21 14.84
C VAL A 347 -26.08 -7.39 16.17
N SER A 348 -26.60 -8.24 17.07
CA SER A 348 -26.07 -8.45 18.43
C SER A 348 -24.65 -9.01 18.46
N TYR A 349 -24.14 -9.59 17.37
CA TYR A 349 -22.77 -10.07 17.30
C TYR A 349 -21.73 -8.94 17.12
N PHE A 350 -22.17 -7.71 16.78
CA PHE A 350 -21.27 -6.57 16.60
C PHE A 350 -21.78 -5.25 17.22
N LEU A 351 -23.04 -5.21 17.73
CA LEU A 351 -23.65 -4.04 18.36
C LEU A 351 -24.31 -4.38 19.69
N SER A 352 -24.12 -3.50 20.68
CA SER A 352 -24.93 -3.53 21.89
C SER A 352 -26.35 -2.97 21.64
N ALA A 353 -27.30 -3.30 22.52
CA ALA A 353 -28.65 -2.73 22.44
C ALA A 353 -28.66 -1.21 22.57
N ARG A 354 -27.71 -0.63 23.31
CA ARG A 354 -27.55 0.82 23.45
C ARG A 354 -27.07 1.45 22.13
N ASP A 355 -26.00 0.91 21.55
CA ASP A 355 -25.46 1.42 20.28
C ASP A 355 -26.49 1.33 19.16
N LEU A 356 -27.27 0.23 19.11
CA LEU A 356 -28.34 0.07 18.11
C LEU A 356 -29.41 1.16 18.24
N ARG A 357 -29.79 1.54 19.47
CA ARG A 357 -30.77 2.64 19.67
C ARG A 357 -30.22 3.96 19.16
N GLU A 358 -28.98 4.33 19.54
CA GLU A 358 -28.32 5.56 19.09
C GLU A 358 -28.22 5.62 17.55
N ILE A 359 -27.94 4.48 16.91
CA ILE A 359 -27.91 4.37 15.43
C ILE A 359 -29.30 4.56 14.83
N LEU A 360 -30.33 3.90 15.37
CA LEU A 360 -31.69 4.02 14.87
C LEU A 360 -32.22 5.44 15.02
N ASP A 361 -31.96 6.09 16.15
CA ASP A 361 -32.32 7.49 16.39
C ASP A 361 -31.65 8.40 15.33
N SER A 362 -30.38 8.16 14.99
CA SER A 362 -29.66 8.89 13.96
C SER A 362 -30.22 8.63 12.54
N LEU A 363 -30.57 7.39 12.20
CA LEU A 363 -31.14 7.02 10.90
C LEU A 363 -32.55 7.56 10.71
N VAL A 364 -33.35 7.55 11.75
CA VAL A 364 -34.72 8.14 11.75
C VAL A 364 -34.63 9.65 11.70
N GLY A 365 -33.79 10.27 12.53
CA GLY A 365 -33.56 11.73 12.52
C GLY A 365 -32.99 12.25 11.21
N GLY A 366 -32.14 11.44 10.53
CA GLY A 366 -31.61 11.73 9.20
C GLY A 366 -32.60 11.42 8.06
N GLY A 367 -33.81 10.91 8.35
CA GLY A 367 -34.86 10.64 7.37
C GLY A 367 -34.54 9.44 6.45
N MET A 368 -33.61 8.57 6.81
CA MET A 368 -33.24 7.38 6.05
C MET A 368 -34.12 6.17 6.39
N VAL A 369 -34.64 6.12 7.60
CA VAL A 369 -35.51 5.06 8.11
C VAL A 369 -36.78 5.68 8.70
N GLU A 370 -37.91 5.02 8.49
CA GLU A 370 -39.19 5.35 9.13
C GLU A 370 -39.43 4.40 10.30
N GLU A 371 -39.83 4.96 11.43
CA GLU A 371 -40.24 4.24 12.61
C GLU A 371 -41.75 4.23 12.73
N GLU A 372 -42.35 3.07 12.91
CA GLU A 372 -43.78 2.88 13.11
C GLU A 372 -44.02 2.07 14.39
N VAL A 373 -44.84 2.62 15.32
CA VAL A 373 -45.21 1.94 16.55
C VAL A 373 -46.55 1.22 16.35
N LYS A 374 -46.54 -0.12 16.35
CA LYS A 374 -47.75 -0.97 16.28
C LYS A 374 -47.98 -1.69 17.61
N GLY A 375 -48.80 -1.11 18.46
CA GLY A 375 -49.06 -1.67 19.79
C GLY A 375 -47.80 -1.64 20.69
N LYS A 376 -47.24 -2.82 21.02
CA LYS A 376 -45.99 -2.94 21.80
C LYS A 376 -44.74 -3.18 20.95
N VAL A 377 -44.87 -3.17 19.62
CA VAL A 377 -43.77 -3.46 18.68
C VAL A 377 -43.39 -2.21 17.92
N ILE A 378 -42.11 -1.91 17.89
CA ILE A 378 -41.53 -0.86 17.05
C ILE A 378 -41.00 -1.51 15.77
N LEU A 379 -41.42 -0.99 14.62
CA LEU A 379 -41.04 -1.45 13.29
C LEU A 379 -40.24 -0.36 12.57
N TYR A 380 -39.22 -0.77 11.85
CA TYR A 380 -38.35 0.11 11.05
C TYR A 380 -38.43 -0.27 9.59
N ARG A 381 -38.55 0.73 8.70
CA ARG A 381 -38.60 0.58 7.25
C ARG A 381 -37.67 1.55 6.57
N PRO A 382 -37.06 1.19 5.41
CA PRO A 382 -36.33 2.15 4.60
C PRO A 382 -37.30 3.17 4.01
N LYS A 383 -36.95 4.46 4.04
CA LYS A 383 -37.75 5.49 3.42
C LYS A 383 -37.68 5.35 1.88
N LYS A 384 -38.83 5.28 1.20
CA LYS A 384 -38.88 5.16 -0.26
C LYS A 384 -38.35 6.45 -0.91
N GLY A 385 -37.30 6.32 -1.74
CA GLY A 385 -36.74 7.43 -2.53
C GLY A 385 -35.22 7.59 -2.47
N LEU A 386 -34.52 6.85 -1.62
CA LEU A 386 -33.06 6.73 -1.67
C LEU A 386 -32.72 5.43 -2.38
N GLY A 387 -32.48 5.50 -3.71
CA GLY A 387 -31.95 4.37 -4.49
C GLY A 387 -30.57 4.00 -3.95
N VAL A 388 -30.44 2.78 -3.42
CA VAL A 388 -29.19 2.08 -3.14
C VAL A 388 -29.01 1.03 -4.22
#